data_8e43ff165af67e3237a8ccb8ff91a707
#
_entry.id   8e43ff165af67e3237a8ccb8ff91a707
#
_cell.length_a   1.000
_cell.length_b   1.000
_cell.length_c   1.000
_cell.angle_alpha   90.00
_cell.angle_beta   90.00
_cell.angle_gamma   90.00
#
_symmetry.space_group_name_H-M   'P 1'
#
loop_
_entity.id
_entity.type
_entity.pdbx_description
1 polymer ?
#
loop_
_entity_poly.entity_id
_entity_poly.type
_entity_poly.pdbx_seq_one_letter_code
_entity_poly.pdbx_strand_id
1 'polypeptide(L)'
;MKIEVIIINLTGMILKMRYCILEQVGAGGEGHLYLARDMELGNYWAVKELPLEKKREARLLRLLEHPSIPRMVDYVENGDHCYLIMEYIRGKSLGQMLKEGHVFAVDELLSYGDTVLAVLEYLHGQKPPVYYGDLKPDNLMLSDSGKLYLVDFGSAVFGFGENQRICMGTEGFAAPEQYEGKVNSSSDLYALGKTLQALAGKNWLSVLWKAPGFALFLYKCTRPQGKRR
;
A
#
# COMPACT_ATOMS: atom_id res chain seq x y z
N MET A 1 1.37 -34.34 8.31
CA MET A 1 1.79 -34.22 6.90
C MET A 1 2.25 -32.78 6.70
N LYS A 2 3.57 -32.52 6.67
CA LYS A 2 4.12 -31.19 6.42
C LYS A 2 3.91 -30.90 4.94
N ILE A 3 3.15 -29.87 4.61
CA ILE A 3 3.08 -29.34 3.24
C ILE A 3 4.40 -28.61 3.03
N GLU A 4 5.31 -29.22 2.27
CA GLU A 4 6.48 -28.51 1.74
C GLU A 4 5.98 -27.44 0.77
N VAL A 5 6.09 -26.20 1.19
CA VAL A 5 5.88 -25.05 0.28
C VAL A 5 7.05 -25.07 -0.69
N ILE A 6 6.84 -25.58 -1.89
CA ILE A 6 7.80 -25.46 -2.99
C ILE A 6 7.83 -23.98 -3.36
N ILE A 7 8.86 -23.26 -2.91
CA ILE A 7 9.14 -21.90 -3.36
C ILE A 7 9.61 -22.03 -4.82
N ILE A 8 8.72 -21.84 -5.77
CA ILE A 8 9.09 -21.75 -7.19
C ILE A 8 9.72 -20.38 -7.37
N ASN A 9 11.04 -20.35 -7.44
CA ASN A 9 11.76 -19.11 -7.79
C ASN A 9 11.55 -18.86 -9.29
N LEU A 10 10.85 -17.77 -9.62
CA LEU A 10 10.56 -17.39 -11.01
C LEU A 10 11.73 -16.71 -11.72
N THR A 11 12.90 -16.58 -11.10
CA THR A 11 14.09 -15.95 -11.71
C THR A 11 14.44 -16.62 -13.04
N GLY A 12 14.60 -15.80 -14.08
CA GLY A 12 14.80 -16.26 -15.46
C GLY A 12 13.53 -16.52 -16.25
N MET A 13 12.36 -16.53 -15.63
CA MET A 13 11.08 -16.65 -16.34
C MET A 13 10.83 -15.40 -17.18
N ILE A 14 10.30 -15.60 -18.40
CA ILE A 14 9.96 -14.51 -19.31
C ILE A 14 8.44 -14.48 -19.48
N LEU A 15 7.81 -13.40 -19.04
CA LEU A 15 6.38 -13.15 -19.23
C LEU A 15 6.15 -12.39 -20.54
N LYS A 16 5.13 -12.84 -21.32
CA LYS A 16 4.76 -12.28 -22.64
C LYS A 16 5.95 -12.11 -23.61
N MET A 17 6.98 -12.97 -23.52
CA MET A 17 8.22 -12.83 -24.31
C MET A 17 8.91 -11.46 -24.19
N ARG A 18 8.60 -10.71 -23.13
CA ARG A 18 9.06 -9.33 -22.94
C ARG A 18 9.66 -9.05 -21.56
N TYR A 19 9.01 -9.50 -20.49
CA TYR A 19 9.43 -9.18 -19.13
C TYR A 19 10.23 -10.32 -18.54
N CYS A 20 11.56 -10.18 -18.45
CA CYS A 20 12.45 -11.16 -17.83
C CYS A 20 12.53 -10.90 -16.33
N ILE A 21 12.09 -11.88 -15.52
CA ILE A 21 12.18 -11.81 -14.05
C ILE A 21 13.64 -12.01 -13.63
N LEU A 22 14.17 -11.05 -12.89
CA LEU A 22 15.57 -11.03 -12.47
C LEU A 22 15.75 -11.62 -11.07
N GLU A 23 15.01 -11.10 -10.10
CA GLU A 23 15.13 -11.49 -8.70
C GLU A 23 13.84 -11.20 -7.94
N GLN A 24 13.67 -11.90 -6.82
CA GLN A 24 12.59 -11.62 -5.88
C GLN A 24 13.03 -10.47 -4.95
N VAL A 25 12.24 -9.40 -4.91
CA VAL A 25 12.51 -8.21 -4.09
C VAL A 25 11.59 -8.09 -2.88
N GLY A 26 10.54 -8.93 -2.82
CA GLY A 26 9.63 -8.96 -1.69
C GLY A 26 8.81 -10.25 -1.63
N ALA A 27 8.39 -10.61 -0.42
CA ALA A 27 7.44 -11.69 -0.16
C ALA A 27 6.53 -11.28 0.99
N GLY A 28 5.24 -11.51 0.85
CA GLY A 28 4.25 -11.20 1.88
C GLY A 28 3.07 -12.17 1.83
N GLY A 29 2.12 -12.01 2.75
CA GLY A 29 0.92 -12.85 2.81
C GLY A 29 0.01 -12.73 1.58
N GLU A 30 0.23 -11.74 0.74
CA GLU A 30 -0.57 -11.49 -0.46
C GLU A 30 0.08 -11.95 -1.77
N GLY A 31 1.35 -12.37 -1.75
CA GLY A 31 2.06 -12.85 -2.95
C GLY A 31 3.55 -12.53 -2.94
N HIS A 32 4.19 -12.73 -4.07
CA HIS A 32 5.61 -12.46 -4.27
C HIS A 32 5.79 -11.25 -5.19
N LEU A 33 6.80 -10.43 -4.88
CA LEU A 33 7.17 -9.27 -5.67
C LEU A 33 8.56 -9.53 -6.28
N TYR A 34 8.67 -9.32 -7.59
CA TYR A 34 9.90 -9.52 -8.35
C TYR A 34 10.31 -8.24 -9.05
N LEU A 35 11.62 -8.07 -9.23
CA LEU A 35 12.18 -7.14 -10.19
C LEU A 35 12.23 -7.83 -11.56
N ALA A 36 11.73 -7.17 -12.59
CA ALA A 36 11.82 -7.64 -13.97
C ALA A 36 12.41 -6.58 -14.89
N ARG A 37 13.06 -7.02 -15.96
CA ARG A 37 13.58 -6.16 -17.03
C ARG A 37 12.73 -6.32 -18.27
N ASP A 38 12.30 -5.21 -18.84
CA ASP A 38 11.74 -5.17 -20.20
C ASP A 38 12.86 -5.43 -21.21
N MET A 39 12.77 -6.50 -21.96
CA MET A 39 13.80 -6.91 -22.93
C MET A 39 13.80 -6.06 -24.19
N GLU A 40 12.70 -5.36 -24.48
CA GLU A 40 12.59 -4.46 -25.63
C GLU A 40 13.12 -3.07 -25.31
N LEU A 41 12.69 -2.49 -24.17
CA LEU A 41 12.98 -1.10 -23.79
C LEU A 41 14.12 -0.97 -22.77
N GLY A 42 14.51 -2.07 -22.12
CA GLY A 42 15.56 -2.08 -21.10
C GLY A 42 15.15 -1.53 -19.73
N ASN A 43 13.92 -1.05 -19.57
CA ASN A 43 13.38 -0.51 -18.34
C ASN A 43 13.16 -1.61 -17.29
N TYR A 44 13.10 -1.20 -16.01
CA TYR A 44 12.79 -2.09 -14.90
C TYR A 44 11.34 -1.91 -14.46
N TRP A 45 10.69 -3.04 -14.12
CA TRP A 45 9.33 -3.12 -13.64
C TRP A 45 9.23 -3.96 -12.38
N ALA A 46 8.26 -3.67 -11.54
CA ALA A 46 7.84 -4.56 -10.48
C ALA A 46 6.81 -5.56 -11.03
N VAL A 47 6.99 -6.83 -10.73
CA VAL A 47 6.04 -7.89 -11.07
C VAL A 47 5.51 -8.50 -9.78
N LYS A 48 4.22 -8.27 -9.49
CA LYS A 48 3.54 -8.89 -8.35
C LYS A 48 2.85 -10.15 -8.82
N GLU A 49 3.28 -11.29 -8.29
CA GLU A 49 2.63 -12.58 -8.48
C GLU A 49 1.54 -12.78 -7.46
N LEU A 50 0.34 -13.13 -7.91
CA LEU A 50 -0.82 -13.38 -7.09
C LEU A 50 -1.53 -14.66 -7.53
N PRO A 51 -2.20 -15.39 -6.62
CA PRO A 51 -3.19 -16.38 -7.01
C PRO A 51 -4.27 -15.74 -7.90
N LEU A 52 -4.73 -16.46 -8.92
CA LEU A 52 -5.70 -15.95 -9.90
C LEU A 52 -7.02 -15.47 -9.25
N GLU A 53 -7.40 -16.06 -8.12
CA GLU A 53 -8.56 -15.64 -7.33
C GLU A 53 -8.44 -14.21 -6.79
N LYS A 54 -7.21 -13.70 -6.59
CA LYS A 54 -6.90 -12.34 -6.13
C LYS A 54 -6.78 -11.31 -7.26
N LYS A 55 -7.13 -11.64 -8.50
CA LYS A 55 -7.07 -10.73 -9.66
C LYS A 55 -7.87 -9.42 -9.52
N ARG A 56 -8.62 -9.27 -8.43
CA ARG A 56 -9.35 -8.05 -8.10
C ARG A 56 -8.42 -6.84 -7.95
N GLU A 57 -7.24 -7.02 -7.36
CA GLU A 57 -6.23 -5.97 -7.24
C GLU A 57 -5.82 -5.42 -8.60
N ALA A 58 -5.58 -6.30 -9.57
CA ALA A 58 -5.24 -5.90 -10.94
C ALA A 58 -6.35 -5.07 -11.60
N ARG A 59 -7.62 -5.49 -11.40
CA ARG A 59 -8.77 -4.74 -11.95
C ARG A 59 -8.88 -3.37 -11.34
N LEU A 60 -8.58 -3.22 -10.05
CA LEU A 60 -8.62 -1.96 -9.35
C LEU A 60 -7.47 -1.06 -9.82
N LEU A 61 -6.21 -1.54 -9.79
CA LEU A 61 -5.04 -0.76 -10.19
C LEU A 61 -5.11 -0.29 -11.64
N ARG A 62 -5.74 -1.06 -12.53
CA ARG A 62 -5.96 -0.67 -13.92
C ARG A 62 -6.80 0.60 -14.10
N LEU A 63 -7.65 0.91 -13.12
CA LEU A 63 -8.57 2.06 -13.13
C LEU A 63 -7.99 3.29 -12.43
N LEU A 64 -6.88 3.12 -11.71
CA LEU A 64 -6.31 4.19 -10.89
C LEU A 64 -5.16 4.87 -11.60
N GLU A 65 -5.25 6.20 -11.71
CA GLU A 65 -4.19 7.07 -12.22
C GLU A 65 -3.95 8.21 -11.23
N HIS A 66 -2.87 8.09 -10.45
CA HIS A 66 -2.48 9.12 -9.49
C HIS A 66 -0.95 9.16 -9.37
N PRO A 67 -0.32 10.36 -9.26
CA PRO A 67 1.14 10.46 -9.21
C PRO A 67 1.80 9.63 -8.12
N SER A 68 1.15 9.45 -6.96
CA SER A 68 1.64 8.69 -5.81
C SER A 68 1.07 7.27 -5.71
N ILE A 69 0.56 6.70 -6.80
CA ILE A 69 0.19 5.28 -6.95
C ILE A 69 1.03 4.69 -8.07
N PRO A 70 1.70 3.54 -7.89
CA PRO A 70 2.45 2.89 -8.96
C PRO A 70 1.53 2.55 -10.13
N ARG A 71 1.88 3.01 -11.34
CA ARG A 71 1.09 2.74 -12.54
C ARG A 71 1.23 1.27 -12.94
N MET A 72 0.11 0.57 -13.10
CA MET A 72 0.07 -0.74 -13.73
C MET A 72 0.21 -0.59 -15.25
N VAL A 73 1.14 -1.32 -15.86
CA VAL A 73 1.44 -1.23 -17.29
C VAL A 73 0.99 -2.45 -18.06
N ASP A 74 0.93 -3.62 -17.41
CA ASP A 74 0.50 -4.86 -18.06
C ASP A 74 -0.03 -5.88 -17.04
N TYR A 75 -0.70 -6.92 -17.56
CA TYR A 75 -1.29 -7.99 -16.77
C TYR A 75 -1.20 -9.31 -17.54
N VAL A 76 -0.83 -10.37 -16.85
CA VAL A 76 -0.68 -11.72 -17.42
C VAL A 76 -1.40 -12.73 -16.53
N GLU A 77 -2.19 -13.62 -17.11
CA GLU A 77 -2.67 -14.84 -16.45
C GLU A 77 -1.88 -16.05 -16.97
N ASN A 78 -1.39 -16.88 -16.06
CA ASN A 78 -0.69 -18.11 -16.41
C ASN A 78 -0.98 -19.20 -15.35
N GLY A 79 -1.73 -20.22 -15.74
CA GLY A 79 -2.20 -21.27 -14.84
C GLY A 79 -3.07 -20.69 -13.71
N ASP A 80 -2.74 -21.05 -12.48
CA ASP A 80 -3.48 -20.61 -11.27
C ASP A 80 -2.99 -19.28 -10.71
N HIS A 81 -2.10 -18.56 -11.45
CA HIS A 81 -1.52 -17.29 -11.02
C HIS A 81 -1.79 -16.18 -12.01
N CYS A 82 -1.73 -14.97 -11.51
CA CYS A 82 -1.69 -13.75 -12.31
C CYS A 82 -0.51 -12.87 -11.89
N TYR A 83 0.01 -12.13 -12.84
CA TYR A 83 1.18 -11.29 -12.73
C TYR A 83 0.80 -9.86 -13.09
N LEU A 84 0.97 -8.95 -12.14
CA LEU A 84 0.76 -7.52 -12.33
C LEU A 84 2.10 -6.87 -12.62
N ILE A 85 2.26 -6.31 -13.81
CA ILE A 85 3.45 -5.56 -14.20
C ILE A 85 3.19 -4.08 -13.94
N MET A 86 3.97 -3.47 -13.05
CA MET A 86 3.76 -2.11 -12.60
C MET A 86 5.07 -1.34 -12.46
N GLU A 87 4.97 -0.03 -12.27
CA GLU A 87 6.11 0.85 -12.00
C GLU A 87 6.95 0.30 -10.83
N TYR A 88 8.25 0.15 -11.06
CA TYR A 88 9.19 -0.23 -10.03
C TYR A 88 9.63 1.01 -9.26
N ILE A 89 9.25 1.08 -7.99
CA ILE A 89 9.64 2.17 -7.10
C ILE A 89 10.97 1.81 -6.44
N ARG A 90 12.04 2.41 -6.94
CA ARG A 90 13.35 2.27 -6.31
C ARG A 90 13.40 3.13 -5.06
N GLY A 91 13.56 2.49 -3.90
CA GLY A 91 13.52 3.16 -2.60
C GLY A 91 13.23 2.20 -1.47
N LYS A 92 12.81 2.73 -0.31
CA LYS A 92 12.47 1.97 0.89
C LYS A 92 11.08 2.29 1.38
N SER A 93 10.41 1.32 2.02
CA SER A 93 9.19 1.63 2.75
C SER A 93 9.49 2.42 4.03
N LEU A 94 8.54 3.28 4.44
CA LEU A 94 8.69 4.00 5.71
C LEU A 94 8.75 3.02 6.90
N GLY A 95 8.12 1.86 6.78
CA GLY A 95 8.21 0.78 7.77
C GLY A 95 9.62 0.19 7.87
N GLN A 96 10.30 -0.01 6.73
CA GLN A 96 11.69 -0.44 6.71
C GLN A 96 12.61 0.63 7.31
N MET A 97 12.43 1.89 6.94
CA MET A 97 13.19 3.01 7.51
C MET A 97 13.04 3.10 9.03
N LEU A 98 11.82 2.90 9.56
CA LEU A 98 11.57 2.80 11.00
C LEU A 98 12.36 1.66 11.66
N LYS A 99 12.35 0.47 11.06
CA LYS A 99 13.09 -0.71 11.56
C LYS A 99 14.60 -0.47 11.56
N GLU A 100 15.10 0.30 10.59
CA GLU A 100 16.50 0.74 10.50
C GLU A 100 16.85 1.88 11.48
N GLY A 101 15.89 2.37 12.24
CA GLY A 101 16.09 3.41 13.26
C GLY A 101 16.01 4.85 12.74
N HIS A 102 15.46 5.05 11.53
CA HIS A 102 15.26 6.40 11.00
C HIS A 102 14.29 7.19 11.88
N VAL A 103 14.63 8.45 12.13
CA VAL A 103 13.83 9.38 12.95
C VAL A 103 13.26 10.45 12.03
N PHE A 104 11.96 10.41 11.80
CA PHE A 104 11.28 11.32 10.91
C PHE A 104 11.15 12.73 11.53
N ALA A 105 11.51 13.76 10.76
CA ALA A 105 11.30 15.15 11.14
C ALA A 105 9.80 15.51 11.03
N VAL A 106 9.39 16.57 11.75
CA VAL A 106 7.99 17.03 11.72
C VAL A 106 7.55 17.44 10.32
N ASP A 107 8.44 18.10 9.57
CA ASP A 107 8.14 18.54 8.19
C ASP A 107 7.97 17.37 7.22
N GLU A 108 8.74 16.28 7.41
CA GLU A 108 8.55 15.04 6.64
C GLU A 108 7.17 14.43 6.94
N LEU A 109 6.79 14.35 8.23
CA LEU A 109 5.49 13.81 8.63
C LEU A 109 4.33 14.61 8.06
N LEU A 110 4.44 15.93 8.02
CA LEU A 110 3.46 16.82 7.40
C LEU A 110 3.36 16.56 5.91
N SER A 111 4.50 16.53 5.20
CA SER A 111 4.55 16.28 3.75
C SER A 111 3.99 14.90 3.38
N TYR A 112 4.31 13.86 4.17
CA TYR A 112 3.78 12.52 3.94
C TYR A 112 2.29 12.46 4.23
N GLY A 113 1.83 13.13 5.29
CA GLY A 113 0.41 13.25 5.62
C GLY A 113 -0.38 13.88 4.47
N ASP A 114 0.08 15.01 3.94
CA ASP A 114 -0.54 15.71 2.82
C ASP A 114 -0.59 14.84 1.56
N THR A 115 0.53 14.15 1.25
CA THR A 115 0.58 13.25 0.09
C THR A 115 -0.44 12.10 0.22
N VAL A 116 -0.50 11.46 1.40
CA VAL A 116 -1.43 10.34 1.61
C VAL A 116 -2.88 10.82 1.62
N LEU A 117 -3.17 12.00 2.20
CA LEU A 117 -4.51 12.61 2.16
C LEU A 117 -4.96 12.86 0.72
N ALA A 118 -4.08 13.38 -0.15
CA ALA A 118 -4.40 13.59 -1.57
C ALA A 118 -4.71 12.25 -2.28
N VAL A 119 -3.97 11.17 -1.97
CA VAL A 119 -4.26 9.83 -2.50
C VAL A 119 -5.62 9.33 -2.00
N LEU A 120 -5.90 9.45 -0.70
CA LEU A 120 -7.18 9.01 -0.12
C LEU A 120 -8.36 9.81 -0.68
N GLU A 121 -8.23 11.12 -0.84
CA GLU A 121 -9.24 11.97 -1.48
C GLU A 121 -9.53 11.50 -2.91
N TYR A 122 -8.47 11.23 -3.69
CA TYR A 122 -8.61 10.67 -5.03
C TYR A 122 -9.33 9.32 -5.05
N LEU A 123 -8.96 8.40 -4.15
CA LEU A 123 -9.59 7.08 -4.05
C LEU A 123 -11.06 7.16 -3.63
N HIS A 124 -11.36 7.94 -2.61
CA HIS A 124 -12.73 8.12 -2.10
C HIS A 124 -13.63 8.88 -3.09
N GLY A 125 -13.04 9.71 -3.96
CA GLY A 125 -13.73 10.42 -5.03
C GLY A 125 -14.08 9.57 -6.24
N GLN A 126 -13.59 8.33 -6.35
CA GLN A 126 -13.91 7.42 -7.46
C GLN A 126 -15.41 7.06 -7.47
N LYS A 127 -15.90 6.58 -8.61
CA LYS A 127 -17.29 6.12 -8.78
C LYS A 127 -17.29 4.69 -9.35
N PRO A 128 -17.47 3.69 -8.48
CA PRO A 128 -17.69 3.73 -7.01
C PRO A 128 -16.45 4.17 -6.23
N PRO A 129 -16.64 4.71 -5.00
CA PRO A 129 -15.53 5.05 -4.14
C PRO A 129 -14.66 3.82 -3.85
N VAL A 130 -13.35 4.04 -3.73
CA VAL A 130 -12.38 3.00 -3.35
C VAL A 130 -11.90 3.30 -1.94
N TYR A 131 -11.98 2.31 -1.05
CA TYR A 131 -11.41 2.37 0.29
C TYR A 131 -10.16 1.51 0.33
N TYR A 132 -9.06 2.05 0.85
CA TYR A 132 -7.76 1.40 0.78
C TYR A 132 -7.62 0.22 1.76
N GLY A 133 -8.05 0.40 3.01
CA GLY A 133 -8.28 -0.65 3.99
C GLY A 133 -7.06 -1.19 4.75
N ASP A 134 -5.82 -0.94 4.32
CA ASP A 134 -4.59 -1.44 4.99
C ASP A 134 -3.45 -0.40 4.99
N LEU A 135 -3.76 0.84 5.35
CA LEU A 135 -2.74 1.89 5.42
C LEU A 135 -1.84 1.70 6.65
N LYS A 136 -0.53 1.56 6.38
CA LYS A 136 0.54 1.36 7.36
C LYS A 136 1.89 1.82 6.82
N PRO A 137 2.93 2.00 7.66
CA PRO A 137 4.25 2.43 7.20
C PRO A 137 4.89 1.51 6.15
N ASP A 138 4.64 0.19 6.21
CA ASP A 138 5.20 -0.77 5.26
C ASP A 138 4.62 -0.59 3.83
N ASN A 139 3.42 -0.01 3.70
CA ASN A 139 2.73 0.24 2.43
C ASN A 139 2.97 1.66 1.88
N LEU A 140 3.85 2.45 2.52
CA LEU A 140 4.30 3.77 2.07
C LEU A 140 5.76 3.68 1.63
N MET A 141 6.02 3.79 0.32
CA MET A 141 7.36 3.74 -0.24
C MET A 141 7.89 5.13 -0.56
N LEU A 142 9.03 5.48 0.01
CA LEU A 142 9.79 6.68 -0.34
C LEU A 142 10.81 6.30 -1.41
N SER A 143 10.66 6.88 -2.61
CA SER A 143 11.61 6.64 -3.69
C SER A 143 12.95 7.34 -3.44
N ASP A 144 14.01 6.90 -4.12
CA ASP A 144 15.33 7.55 -4.09
C ASP A 144 15.28 9.02 -4.57
N SER A 145 14.23 9.42 -5.31
CA SER A 145 13.98 10.81 -5.71
C SER A 145 13.21 11.63 -4.67
N GLY A 146 12.88 11.06 -3.52
CA GLY A 146 12.14 11.73 -2.44
C GLY A 146 10.62 11.77 -2.63
N LYS A 147 10.08 11.06 -3.62
CA LYS A 147 8.64 10.98 -3.86
C LYS A 147 8.01 9.83 -3.10
N LEU A 148 6.90 10.11 -2.39
CA LEU A 148 6.15 9.10 -1.64
C LEU A 148 5.09 8.44 -2.53
N TYR A 149 4.98 7.12 -2.39
CA TYR A 149 3.99 6.29 -3.08
C TYR A 149 3.21 5.44 -2.08
N LEU A 150 1.90 5.33 -2.30
CA LEU A 150 1.05 4.32 -1.67
C LEU A 150 1.06 3.07 -2.54
N VAL A 151 1.51 1.95 -1.98
CA VAL A 151 1.66 0.67 -2.68
C VAL A 151 0.75 -0.39 -2.06
N ASP A 152 0.62 -1.54 -2.72
CA ASP A 152 -0.16 -2.70 -2.23
C ASP A 152 -1.66 -2.43 -2.03
N PHE A 153 -2.42 -2.66 -3.09
CA PHE A 153 -3.87 -2.47 -3.14
C PHE A 153 -4.66 -3.78 -2.91
N GLY A 154 -4.00 -4.83 -2.38
CA GLY A 154 -4.63 -6.14 -2.16
C GLY A 154 -5.83 -6.11 -1.22
N SER A 155 -5.81 -5.22 -0.24
CA SER A 155 -6.90 -5.01 0.73
C SER A 155 -7.93 -3.97 0.29
N ALA A 156 -7.69 -3.25 -0.82
CA ALA A 156 -8.58 -2.18 -1.25
C ALA A 156 -9.93 -2.70 -1.77
N VAL A 157 -10.99 -1.96 -1.48
CA VAL A 157 -12.37 -2.36 -1.79
C VAL A 157 -13.15 -1.24 -2.47
N PHE A 158 -14.04 -1.63 -3.41
CA PHE A 158 -15.04 -0.70 -3.95
C PHE A 158 -16.19 -0.52 -2.95
N GLY A 159 -16.69 0.70 -2.80
CA GLY A 159 -17.74 1.08 -1.86
C GLY A 159 -19.14 0.60 -2.19
N PHE A 160 -19.32 -0.52 -2.89
CA PHE A 160 -20.60 -1.14 -3.16
C PHE A 160 -20.70 -2.52 -2.48
N GLY A 161 -21.68 -2.64 -1.59
CA GLY A 161 -22.21 -3.89 -1.08
C GLY A 161 -21.76 -4.28 0.32
N GLU A 162 -22.75 -4.51 1.18
CA GLU A 162 -22.60 -4.89 2.58
C GLU A 162 -22.02 -6.30 2.82
N ASN A 163 -21.78 -7.09 1.75
CA ASN A 163 -21.43 -8.52 1.84
C ASN A 163 -20.02 -8.89 1.36
N GLN A 164 -19.10 -7.93 1.28
CA GLN A 164 -17.72 -8.29 0.99
C GLN A 164 -17.05 -8.71 2.30
N ARG A 165 -16.51 -9.93 2.35
CA ARG A 165 -15.55 -10.33 3.40
C ARG A 165 -14.35 -9.39 3.29
N ILE A 166 -14.37 -8.35 4.11
CA ILE A 166 -13.41 -7.27 4.08
C ILE A 166 -12.22 -7.74 4.90
N CYS A 167 -11.04 -7.54 4.36
CA CYS A 167 -9.79 -7.78 5.06
C CYS A 167 -9.79 -6.92 6.33
N MET A 168 -9.48 -7.51 7.48
CA MET A 168 -9.54 -6.81 8.77
C MET A 168 -8.44 -5.75 8.94
N GLY A 169 -7.61 -5.54 7.92
CA GLY A 169 -6.45 -4.66 7.99
C GLY A 169 -5.34 -5.21 8.89
N THR A 170 -4.31 -4.40 9.14
CA THR A 170 -3.17 -4.77 9.98
C THR A 170 -3.41 -4.35 11.42
N GLU A 171 -3.19 -5.27 12.38
CA GLU A 171 -3.31 -4.99 13.81
C GLU A 171 -2.47 -3.76 14.20
N GLY A 172 -3.03 -2.89 15.05
CA GLY A 172 -2.42 -1.63 15.46
C GLY A 172 -2.70 -0.45 14.53
N PHE A 173 -3.07 -0.70 13.27
CA PHE A 173 -3.41 0.33 12.28
C PHE A 173 -4.89 0.29 11.87
N ALA A 174 -5.49 -0.90 11.84
CA ALA A 174 -6.88 -1.10 11.47
C ALA A 174 -7.84 -0.35 12.42
N ALA A 175 -8.85 0.30 11.82
CA ALA A 175 -9.90 0.99 12.56
C ALA A 175 -10.81 -0.02 13.29
N PRO A 176 -11.40 0.34 14.45
CA PRO A 176 -12.29 -0.55 15.20
C PRO A 176 -13.42 -1.14 14.36
N GLU A 177 -14.02 -0.35 13.47
CA GLU A 177 -15.10 -0.80 12.58
C GLU A 177 -14.65 -1.84 11.55
N GLN A 178 -13.34 -1.94 11.24
CA GLN A 178 -12.82 -2.96 10.32
C GLN A 178 -12.91 -4.37 10.93
N TYR A 179 -12.77 -4.48 12.26
CA TYR A 179 -12.97 -5.75 12.98
C TYR A 179 -14.43 -6.21 12.97
N GLU A 180 -15.36 -5.30 12.65
CA GLU A 180 -16.77 -5.59 12.40
C GLU A 180 -17.06 -5.86 10.91
N GLY A 181 -16.03 -5.92 10.06
CA GLY A 181 -16.16 -6.10 8.61
C GLY A 181 -16.62 -4.85 7.85
N LYS A 182 -16.46 -3.66 8.44
CA LYS A 182 -16.85 -2.38 7.82
C LYS A 182 -15.62 -1.59 7.44
N VAL A 183 -15.43 -1.29 6.15
CA VAL A 183 -14.40 -0.38 5.64
C VAL A 183 -15.06 0.80 4.95
N ASN A 184 -14.58 2.00 5.26
CA ASN A 184 -15.09 3.25 4.69
C ASN A 184 -13.99 4.34 4.76
N SER A 185 -14.29 5.54 4.27
CA SER A 185 -13.35 6.67 4.29
C SER A 185 -12.81 7.01 5.70
N SER A 186 -13.65 6.86 6.74
CA SER A 186 -13.20 7.11 8.13
C SER A 186 -12.21 6.06 8.61
N SER A 187 -12.31 4.82 8.11
CA SER A 187 -11.35 3.74 8.43
C SER A 187 -9.95 4.06 7.89
N ASP A 188 -9.87 4.57 6.64
CA ASP A 188 -8.60 4.98 6.04
C ASP A 188 -7.99 6.18 6.78
N LEU A 189 -8.82 7.15 7.21
CA LEU A 189 -8.35 8.28 8.03
C LEU A 189 -7.82 7.83 9.40
N TYR A 190 -8.46 6.83 10.03
CA TYR A 190 -7.95 6.25 11.27
C TYR A 190 -6.57 5.61 11.05
N ALA A 191 -6.45 4.79 10.00
CA ALA A 191 -5.19 4.13 9.66
C ALA A 191 -4.09 5.14 9.31
N LEU A 192 -4.42 6.26 8.64
CA LEU A 192 -3.50 7.39 8.41
C LEU A 192 -3.03 7.98 9.74
N GLY A 193 -3.94 8.28 10.64
CA GLY A 193 -3.60 8.81 11.97
C GLY A 193 -2.65 7.88 12.73
N LYS A 194 -2.94 6.58 12.74
CA LYS A 194 -2.10 5.54 13.38
C LYS A 194 -0.73 5.42 12.72
N THR A 195 -0.69 5.48 11.38
CA THR A 195 0.55 5.43 10.60
C THR A 195 1.46 6.61 10.94
N LEU A 196 0.94 7.82 10.91
CA LEU A 196 1.72 9.03 11.23
C LEU A 196 2.14 9.08 12.71
N GLN A 197 1.32 8.58 13.64
CA GLN A 197 1.71 8.41 15.03
C GLN A 197 2.87 7.42 15.20
N ALA A 198 2.84 6.30 14.47
CA ALA A 198 3.91 5.31 14.50
C ALA A 198 5.22 5.91 13.95
N LEU A 199 5.15 6.66 12.85
CA LEU A 199 6.30 7.36 12.26
C LEU A 199 6.85 8.46 13.19
N ALA A 200 5.98 9.20 13.88
CA ALA A 200 6.40 10.21 14.86
C ALA A 200 7.16 9.59 16.04
N GLY A 201 6.77 8.40 16.48
CA GLY A 201 7.50 7.64 17.50
C GLY A 201 7.90 8.48 18.71
N LYS A 202 9.20 8.50 19.03
CA LYS A 202 9.78 9.30 20.13
C LYS A 202 9.70 10.82 19.90
N ASN A 203 9.50 11.26 18.66
CA ASN A 203 9.39 12.67 18.30
C ASN A 203 8.01 13.27 18.57
N TRP A 204 7.08 12.52 19.15
CA TRP A 204 5.71 12.96 19.41
C TRP A 204 5.63 14.30 20.16
N LEU A 205 6.50 14.52 21.14
CA LEU A 205 6.57 15.79 21.87
C LEU A 205 6.97 16.95 20.94
N SER A 206 7.89 16.72 20.00
CA SER A 206 8.28 17.72 19.00
C SER A 206 7.11 18.05 18.06
N VAL A 207 6.31 17.07 17.69
CA VAL A 207 5.07 17.26 16.89
C VAL A 207 4.08 18.15 17.64
N LEU A 208 3.84 17.89 18.92
CA LEU A 208 2.94 18.70 19.75
C LEU A 208 3.38 20.17 19.80
N TRP A 209 4.69 20.41 19.92
CA TRP A 209 5.23 21.77 20.04
C TRP A 209 5.31 22.51 18.70
N LYS A 210 5.80 21.86 17.65
CA LYS A 210 6.06 22.49 16.35
C LYS A 210 4.83 22.57 15.46
N ALA A 211 3.91 21.62 15.59
CA ALA A 211 2.71 21.51 14.76
C ALA A 211 1.46 21.10 15.58
N PRO A 212 0.98 21.95 16.50
CA PRO A 212 -0.15 21.61 17.38
C PRO A 212 -1.44 21.32 16.61
N GLY A 213 -1.66 21.97 15.46
CA GLY A 213 -2.79 21.67 14.57
C GLY A 213 -2.72 20.26 13.98
N PHE A 214 -1.52 19.82 13.60
CA PHE A 214 -1.28 18.46 13.12
C PHE A 214 -1.48 17.42 14.23
N ALA A 215 -1.00 17.70 15.45
CA ALA A 215 -1.26 16.83 16.59
C ALA A 215 -2.77 16.68 16.88
N LEU A 216 -3.53 17.79 16.78
CA LEU A 216 -4.99 17.76 16.91
C LEU A 216 -5.65 16.96 15.77
N PHE A 217 -5.17 17.10 14.53
CA PHE A 217 -5.63 16.32 13.40
C PHE A 217 -5.44 14.82 13.66
N LEU A 218 -4.24 14.40 14.05
CA LEU A 218 -3.94 12.98 14.37
C LEU A 218 -4.82 12.45 15.50
N TYR A 219 -5.04 13.26 16.55
CA TYR A 219 -5.95 12.90 17.63
C TYR A 219 -7.39 12.68 17.13
N LYS A 220 -7.89 13.56 16.24
CA LYS A 220 -9.22 13.42 15.65
C LYS A 220 -9.31 12.17 14.79
N CYS A 221 -8.32 11.91 13.94
CA CYS A 221 -8.28 10.72 13.08
C CYS A 221 -8.37 9.42 13.88
N THR A 222 -7.69 9.34 15.03
CA THR A 222 -7.60 8.12 15.83
C THR A 222 -8.72 7.92 16.84
N ARG A 223 -9.81 8.71 16.78
CA ARG A 223 -11.00 8.49 17.62
C ARG A 223 -11.68 7.16 17.27
N PRO A 224 -12.15 6.39 18.27
CA PRO A 224 -12.79 5.10 18.04
C PRO A 224 -14.06 5.19 17.22
N GLN A 225 -14.81 6.29 17.34
CA GLN A 225 -16.11 6.47 16.65
C GLN A 225 -15.91 7.15 15.29
N GLY A 226 -16.10 6.40 14.19
CA GLY A 226 -15.92 6.88 12.82
C GLY A 226 -16.68 8.14 12.44
N LYS A 227 -17.90 8.36 12.97
CA LYS A 227 -18.70 9.57 12.73
C LYS A 227 -18.10 10.88 13.30
N ARG A 228 -17.01 10.80 14.07
CA ARG A 228 -16.35 11.94 14.72
C ARG A 228 -14.92 12.17 14.25
N ARG A 229 -14.52 11.47 13.19
CA ARG A 229 -13.21 11.61 12.53
C ARG A 229 -13.22 12.69 11.47
#